data_776f3ef87887b3cf95304c312f6d44de
#
_entry.id   776f3ef87887b3cf95304c312f6d44de
#
_cell.length_a   1.000
_cell.length_b   1.000
_cell.length_c   1.000
_cell.angle_alpha   90.00
_cell.angle_beta   90.00
_cell.angle_gamma   90.00
#
_symmetry.space_group_name_H-M   'P 1'
#
loop_
_entity.id
_entity.type
_entity.pdbx_description
1 polymer ?
#
loop_
_entity_poly.entity_id
_entity_poly.type
_entity_poly.pdbx_seq_one_letter_code
_entity_poly.pdbx_strand_id
1 'polypeptide(L)'
;RPFIYVASFGAFTQTSYTASQNIKNDLGHLAYILEGVKDLSTLRPYQAAVTAGEEIFSGEFLFGAVTNATSVGGLITLQEDKVVLDDGLFEMLLIPYPKSAAELQALIRSLLLQDYEGAGLIFRHVRQVRVETPESFPWSLDGEYAQGEEVVEIVNRQRRLTFLL
;
A
#
# COMPACT_ATOMS: atom_id res chain seq x y z
N ARG A 1 -13.41 -11.13 -3.40
CA ARG A 1 -14.23 -9.91 -3.17
C ARG A 1 -13.73 -8.80 -4.11
N PRO A 2 -14.60 -8.06 -4.83
CA PRO A 2 -14.19 -6.91 -5.63
C PRO A 2 -13.87 -5.70 -4.75
N PHE A 3 -12.97 -4.84 -5.24
CA PHE A 3 -12.70 -3.49 -4.76
C PHE A 3 -12.56 -2.55 -5.97
N ILE A 4 -12.67 -1.24 -5.76
CA ILE A 4 -12.64 -0.22 -6.83
C ILE A 4 -11.40 0.64 -6.71
N TYR A 5 -10.99 0.95 -5.51
CA TYR A 5 -10.03 1.98 -5.18
C TYR A 5 -8.69 1.43 -4.71
N VAL A 6 -8.68 0.65 -3.62
CA VAL A 6 -7.45 0.14 -3.01
C VAL A 6 -7.66 -1.17 -2.27
N ALA A 7 -6.72 -2.09 -2.44
CA ALA A 7 -6.50 -3.22 -1.55
C ALA A 7 -5.16 -3.03 -0.85
N SER A 8 -5.13 -3.09 0.48
CA SER A 8 -3.90 -2.90 1.25
C SER A 8 -3.80 -3.81 2.46
N PHE A 9 -2.57 -4.07 2.89
CA PHE A 9 -2.25 -4.80 4.11
C PHE A 9 -1.15 -4.07 4.89
N GLY A 10 -1.00 -4.43 6.14
CA GLY A 10 0.09 -3.95 6.96
C GLY A 10 -0.28 -2.85 7.94
N ALA A 11 0.72 -2.07 8.34
CA ALA A 11 0.54 -0.97 9.26
C ALA A 11 -0.51 0.01 8.69
N PHE A 12 -1.32 0.59 9.59
CA PHE A 12 -2.35 1.60 9.29
C PHE A 12 -3.62 1.08 8.60
N THR A 13 -3.70 -0.18 8.16
CA THR A 13 -4.97 -0.72 7.65
C THR A 13 -6.04 -0.73 8.74
N GLN A 14 -5.68 -0.95 10.00
CA GLN A 14 -6.61 -0.95 11.13
C GLN A 14 -7.07 0.47 11.52
N THR A 15 -6.26 1.50 11.32
CA THR A 15 -6.64 2.89 11.61
C THR A 15 -7.63 3.44 10.60
N SER A 16 -7.68 2.91 9.39
CA SER A 16 -8.67 3.26 8.38
C SER A 16 -10.10 2.99 8.85
N TYR A 17 -10.29 2.04 9.79
CA TYR A 17 -11.62 1.69 10.34
C TYR A 17 -12.06 2.58 11.52
N THR A 18 -11.13 3.27 12.18
CA THR A 18 -11.40 4.02 13.41
C THR A 18 -11.18 5.52 13.31
N ALA A 19 -10.54 6.00 12.22
CA ALA A 19 -10.25 7.41 12.04
C ALA A 19 -11.48 8.19 11.57
N SER A 20 -11.95 9.10 12.40
CA SER A 20 -12.97 10.08 12.03
C SER A 20 -12.51 10.96 10.87
N GLN A 21 -13.46 11.34 9.99
CA GLN A 21 -13.31 12.09 8.72
C GLN A 21 -12.66 13.49 8.81
N ASN A 22 -11.93 13.83 9.86
CA ASN A 22 -11.46 15.20 10.11
C ASN A 22 -9.98 15.46 9.78
N ILE A 23 -9.27 14.53 9.13
CA ILE A 23 -7.88 14.77 8.75
C ILE A 23 -7.82 15.03 7.24
N LYS A 24 -8.14 16.27 6.88
CA LYS A 24 -7.97 16.83 5.54
C LYS A 24 -6.63 17.54 5.45
N ASN A 25 -5.52 16.83 5.33
CA ASN A 25 -4.28 17.38 4.80
C ASN A 25 -3.43 16.27 4.20
N ASP A 26 -3.36 16.25 2.90
CA ASP A 26 -3.14 15.12 2.00
C ASP A 26 -1.68 14.70 1.78
N LEU A 27 -0.71 15.28 2.43
CA LEU A 27 0.69 15.01 2.14
C LEU A 27 1.47 14.75 3.42
N GLY A 28 1.40 13.56 3.93
CA GLY A 28 2.26 13.25 5.04
C GLY A 28 1.60 12.56 6.23
N HIS A 29 0.33 12.16 6.12
CA HIS A 29 -0.29 11.49 7.25
C HIS A 29 0.46 10.21 7.63
N LEU A 30 0.86 9.40 6.65
CA LEU A 30 1.72 8.24 6.90
C LEU A 30 3.09 8.67 7.43
N ALA A 31 3.72 9.65 6.80
CA ALA A 31 5.00 10.18 7.25
C ALA A 31 4.88 10.79 8.66
N TYR A 32 3.84 11.56 8.95
CA TYR A 32 3.57 12.11 10.27
C TYR A 32 3.38 11.03 11.33
N ILE A 33 2.63 9.95 11.00
CA ILE A 33 2.48 8.81 11.90
C ILE A 33 3.83 8.13 12.13
N LEU A 34 4.61 7.92 11.08
CA LEU A 34 5.92 7.30 11.17
C LEU A 34 6.95 8.17 11.91
N GLU A 35 6.89 9.50 11.78
CA GLU A 35 7.69 10.43 12.58
C GLU A 35 7.40 10.33 14.08
N GLY A 36 6.16 10.00 14.44
CA GLY A 36 5.75 9.76 15.82
C GLY A 36 6.26 8.45 16.41
N VAL A 37 6.82 7.54 15.60
CA VAL A 37 7.36 6.26 16.05
C VAL A 37 8.65 6.48 16.81
N LYS A 38 8.60 6.36 18.13
CA LYS A 38 9.77 6.47 19.01
C LYS A 38 10.52 5.15 19.16
N ASP A 39 9.84 4.04 18.92
CA ASP A 39 10.36 2.68 19.05
C ASP A 39 9.90 1.83 17.88
N LEU A 40 10.86 1.34 17.10
CA LEU A 40 10.58 0.47 15.94
C LEU A 40 9.87 -0.83 16.35
N SER A 41 10.06 -1.30 17.59
CA SER A 41 9.39 -2.51 18.08
C SER A 41 7.86 -2.37 18.14
N THR A 42 7.33 -1.14 18.06
CA THR A 42 5.89 -0.89 17.96
C THR A 42 5.32 -1.15 16.58
N LEU A 43 6.18 -1.19 15.55
CA LEU A 43 5.80 -1.54 14.20
C LEU A 43 5.79 -3.06 14.03
N ARG A 44 4.77 -3.59 13.39
CA ARG A 44 4.68 -5.02 13.10
C ARG A 44 5.18 -5.30 11.69
N PRO A 45 6.13 -6.24 11.50
CA PRO A 45 6.48 -6.74 10.17
C PRO A 45 5.40 -7.69 9.64
N TYR A 46 5.21 -7.67 8.33
CA TYR A 46 4.35 -8.58 7.59
C TYR A 46 5.21 -9.37 6.61
N GLN A 47 5.42 -10.64 6.91
CA GLN A 47 6.19 -11.53 6.04
C GLN A 47 5.35 -11.90 4.82
N ALA A 48 5.88 -11.64 3.62
CA ALA A 48 5.19 -11.96 2.38
C ALA A 48 6.17 -12.23 1.23
N ALA A 49 5.68 -12.98 0.24
CA ALA A 49 6.25 -13.04 -1.11
C ALA A 49 5.20 -12.46 -2.07
N VAL A 50 5.55 -11.38 -2.75
CA VAL A 50 4.68 -10.65 -3.66
C VAL A 50 5.16 -10.84 -5.08
N THR A 51 4.37 -11.55 -5.89
CA THR A 51 4.62 -11.74 -7.32
C THR A 51 3.89 -10.69 -8.12
N ALA A 52 4.63 -9.94 -8.93
CA ALA A 52 4.15 -8.85 -9.77
C ALA A 52 4.72 -9.01 -11.18
N GLY A 53 3.94 -9.59 -12.10
CA GLY A 53 4.45 -10.00 -13.40
C GLY A 53 5.52 -11.09 -13.28
N GLU A 54 6.73 -10.82 -13.75
CA GLU A 54 7.88 -11.73 -13.67
C GLU A 54 8.76 -11.50 -12.42
N GLU A 55 8.51 -10.42 -11.67
CA GLU A 55 9.28 -10.08 -10.47
C GLU A 55 8.65 -10.71 -9.22
N ILE A 56 9.51 -11.13 -8.29
CA ILE A 56 9.10 -11.64 -6.96
C ILE A 56 9.83 -10.83 -5.90
N PHE A 57 9.07 -10.19 -5.04
CA PHE A 57 9.56 -9.43 -3.89
C PHE A 57 9.26 -10.20 -2.61
N SER A 58 10.28 -10.72 -1.96
CA SER A 58 10.13 -11.52 -0.73
C SER A 58 10.81 -10.85 0.44
N GLY A 59 10.14 -10.81 1.58
CA GLY A 59 10.70 -10.25 2.80
C GLY A 59 9.65 -9.76 3.78
N GLU A 60 10.11 -8.89 4.68
CA GLU A 60 9.27 -8.24 5.67
C GLU A 60 8.86 -6.86 5.15
N PHE A 61 7.57 -6.61 5.14
CA PHE A 61 6.97 -5.34 4.73
C PHE A 61 6.31 -4.65 5.91
N LEU A 62 6.39 -3.35 5.95
CA LEU A 62 5.62 -2.50 6.86
C LEU A 62 4.19 -2.32 6.33
N PHE A 63 4.08 -2.17 4.99
CA PHE A 63 2.82 -1.89 4.32
C PHE A 63 2.88 -2.35 2.86
N GLY A 64 1.76 -2.78 2.32
CA GLY A 64 1.59 -3.06 0.90
C GLY A 64 0.23 -2.61 0.41
N ALA A 65 0.20 -2.02 -0.78
CA ALA A 65 -1.02 -1.57 -1.44
C ALA A 65 -1.02 -1.88 -2.93
N VAL A 66 -2.20 -2.21 -3.43
CA VAL A 66 -2.52 -2.33 -4.86
C VAL A 66 -3.70 -1.42 -5.10
N THR A 67 -3.51 -0.39 -5.90
CA THR A 67 -4.51 0.68 -6.09
C THR A 67 -4.73 0.99 -7.57
N ASN A 68 -5.87 1.55 -7.88
CA ASN A 68 -6.19 2.19 -9.16
C ASN A 68 -6.65 3.62 -8.87
N ALA A 69 -5.75 4.40 -8.28
CA ALA A 69 -6.04 5.77 -7.86
C ALA A 69 -4.76 6.55 -7.56
N THR A 70 -4.86 7.86 -7.61
CA THR A 70 -3.77 8.79 -7.26
C THR A 70 -3.51 8.90 -5.76
N SER A 71 -4.27 8.18 -4.93
CA SER A 71 -4.08 8.17 -3.48
C SER A 71 -4.33 6.79 -2.92
N VAL A 72 -3.52 6.38 -1.97
CA VAL A 72 -3.64 5.11 -1.25
C VAL A 72 -4.23 5.37 0.12
N GLY A 73 -5.55 5.18 0.24
CA GLY A 73 -6.27 5.28 1.51
C GLY A 73 -6.19 6.67 2.18
N GLY A 74 -5.90 7.74 1.43
CA GLY A 74 -5.64 9.07 1.99
C GLY A 74 -4.33 9.20 2.77
N LEU A 75 -3.48 8.16 2.74
CA LEU A 75 -2.22 8.11 3.48
C LEU A 75 -1.01 8.46 2.61
N ILE A 76 -1.06 8.05 1.35
CA ILE A 76 0.03 8.24 0.37
C ILE A 76 -0.60 8.81 -0.89
N THR A 77 -0.05 9.91 -1.40
CA THR A 77 -0.45 10.48 -2.68
C THR A 77 0.53 10.03 -3.75
N LEU A 78 0.03 9.43 -4.81
CA LEU A 78 0.84 9.09 -5.98
C LEU A 78 0.88 10.28 -6.95
N GLN A 79 1.96 10.39 -7.70
CA GLN A 79 2.08 11.42 -8.75
C GLN A 79 1.04 11.14 -9.84
N GLU A 80 0.28 12.17 -10.22
CA GLU A 80 -0.83 12.02 -11.18
C GLU A 80 -0.36 11.53 -12.56
N ASP A 81 0.86 11.89 -12.97
CA ASP A 81 1.47 11.43 -14.22
C ASP A 81 1.86 9.95 -14.21
N LYS A 82 1.88 9.32 -13.05
CA LYS A 82 2.17 7.89 -12.87
C LYS A 82 0.92 7.01 -12.74
N VAL A 83 -0.27 7.60 -12.78
CA VAL A 83 -1.54 6.87 -12.60
C VAL A 83 -2.44 7.08 -13.80
N VAL A 84 -2.81 5.98 -14.46
CA VAL A 84 -3.75 5.98 -15.59
C VAL A 84 -4.91 5.04 -15.27
N LEU A 85 -6.05 5.59 -14.87
CA LEU A 85 -7.16 4.83 -14.28
C LEU A 85 -7.84 3.81 -15.23
N ASP A 86 -7.60 3.88 -16.54
CA ASP A 86 -8.26 3.03 -17.52
C ASP A 86 -7.31 2.22 -18.41
N ASP A 87 -6.02 2.17 -18.08
CA ASP A 87 -5.00 1.41 -18.81
C ASP A 87 -5.02 -0.11 -18.53
N GLY A 88 -5.75 -0.52 -17.50
CA GLY A 88 -5.86 -1.91 -17.08
C GLY A 88 -4.71 -2.38 -16.19
N LEU A 89 -3.96 -1.44 -15.64
CA LEU A 89 -2.93 -1.69 -14.65
C LEU A 89 -3.37 -1.18 -13.27
N PHE A 90 -2.72 -1.67 -12.25
CA PHE A 90 -2.73 -1.14 -10.91
C PHE A 90 -1.37 -0.52 -10.60
N GLU A 91 -1.35 0.44 -9.70
CA GLU A 91 -0.16 0.88 -8.98
C GLU A 91 0.04 -0.02 -7.76
N MET A 92 1.12 -0.77 -7.74
CA MET A 92 1.54 -1.54 -6.58
C MET A 92 2.64 -0.77 -5.84
N LEU A 93 2.45 -0.56 -4.55
CA LEU A 93 3.45 0.02 -3.66
C LEU A 93 3.70 -0.92 -2.49
N LEU A 94 4.97 -1.29 -2.28
CA LEU A 94 5.41 -2.03 -1.11
C LEU A 94 6.40 -1.17 -0.33
N ILE A 95 6.19 -1.07 0.97
CA ILE A 95 7.06 -0.39 1.93
C ILE A 95 7.77 -1.46 2.74
N PRO A 96 9.10 -1.63 2.62
CA PRO A 96 9.84 -2.60 3.40
C PRO A 96 9.79 -2.26 4.89
N TYR A 97 9.91 -3.28 5.73
CA TYR A 97 10.01 -3.08 7.17
C TYR A 97 11.38 -2.49 7.52
N PRO A 98 11.43 -1.30 8.16
CA PRO A 98 12.70 -0.66 8.51
C PRO A 98 13.36 -1.40 9.69
N LYS A 99 14.64 -1.70 9.55
CA LYS A 99 15.44 -2.39 10.61
C LYS A 99 16.20 -1.42 11.51
N SER A 100 16.19 -0.13 11.19
CA SER A 100 16.85 0.92 11.97
C SER A 100 16.08 2.24 11.89
N ALA A 101 16.34 3.13 12.85
CA ALA A 101 15.78 4.48 12.82
C ALA A 101 16.24 5.26 11.57
N ALA A 102 17.45 5.01 11.08
CA ALA A 102 17.95 5.64 9.87
C ALA A 102 17.19 5.18 8.62
N GLU A 103 16.86 3.88 8.52
CA GLU A 103 16.03 3.35 7.43
C GLU A 103 14.60 3.91 7.51
N LEU A 104 14.02 4.00 8.72
CA LEU A 104 12.71 4.61 8.90
C LEU A 104 12.70 6.07 8.42
N GLN A 105 13.71 6.86 8.78
CA GLN A 105 13.83 8.25 8.34
C GLN A 105 13.98 8.35 6.81
N ALA A 106 14.75 7.45 6.20
CA ALA A 106 14.90 7.38 4.74
C ALA A 106 13.56 7.07 4.06
N LEU A 107 12.80 6.09 4.57
CA LEU A 107 11.45 5.77 4.07
C LEU A 107 10.50 6.96 4.18
N ILE A 108 10.45 7.63 5.33
CA ILE A 108 9.63 8.82 5.55
C ILE A 108 9.97 9.91 4.53
N ARG A 109 11.27 10.17 4.34
CA ARG A 109 11.73 11.17 3.39
C ARG A 109 11.32 10.82 1.95
N SER A 110 11.51 9.58 1.53
CA SER A 110 11.13 9.13 0.18
C SER A 110 9.62 9.24 -0.05
N LEU A 111 8.80 8.87 0.93
CA LEU A 111 7.35 9.02 0.85
C LEU A 111 6.91 10.50 0.75
N LEU A 112 7.52 11.38 1.56
CA LEU A 112 7.23 12.83 1.54
C LEU A 112 7.62 13.49 0.21
N LEU A 113 8.73 13.05 -0.39
CA LEU A 113 9.21 13.55 -1.67
C LEU A 113 8.59 12.85 -2.87
N GLN A 114 7.70 11.86 -2.63
CA GLN A 114 7.14 11.00 -3.67
C GLN A 114 8.23 10.34 -4.54
N ASP A 115 9.37 10.04 -3.93
CA ASP A 115 10.48 9.32 -4.54
C ASP A 115 10.29 7.81 -4.30
N TYR A 116 9.55 7.18 -5.19
CA TYR A 116 9.21 5.75 -5.07
C TYR A 116 10.31 4.79 -5.54
N GLU A 117 11.46 5.31 -5.95
CA GLU A 117 12.66 4.53 -6.26
C GLU A 117 13.68 4.58 -5.11
N GLY A 118 13.44 5.47 -4.13
CA GLY A 118 14.29 5.67 -2.98
C GLY A 118 13.99 4.74 -1.81
N ALA A 119 14.93 4.64 -0.88
CA ALA A 119 14.80 3.96 0.42
C ALA A 119 14.30 2.50 0.36
N GLY A 120 14.49 1.81 -0.77
CA GLY A 120 14.03 0.44 -0.96
C GLY A 120 12.52 0.31 -1.17
N LEU A 121 11.80 1.41 -1.40
CA LEU A 121 10.41 1.36 -1.84
C LEU A 121 10.29 0.58 -3.16
N ILE A 122 9.23 -0.18 -3.30
CA ILE A 122 8.95 -0.95 -4.52
C ILE A 122 7.65 -0.40 -5.10
N PHE A 123 7.76 0.25 -6.25
CA PHE A 123 6.61 0.77 -6.99
C PHE A 123 6.58 0.14 -8.39
N ARG A 124 5.43 -0.45 -8.77
CA ARG A 124 5.26 -1.12 -10.05
C ARG A 124 3.86 -0.91 -10.60
N HIS A 125 3.76 -0.81 -11.93
CA HIS A 125 2.49 -0.92 -12.64
C HIS A 125 2.25 -2.38 -13.02
N VAL A 126 1.15 -2.95 -12.58
CA VAL A 126 0.91 -4.39 -12.69
C VAL A 126 -0.54 -4.70 -13.05
N ARG A 127 -0.76 -5.71 -13.86
CA ARG A 127 -2.11 -6.20 -14.18
C ARG A 127 -2.66 -7.11 -13.11
N GLN A 128 -1.77 -7.83 -12.46
CA GLN A 128 -2.13 -8.78 -11.42
C GLN A 128 -1.01 -8.86 -10.40
N VAL A 129 -1.39 -9.11 -9.16
CA VAL A 129 -0.50 -9.33 -8.03
C VAL A 129 -0.93 -10.61 -7.32
N ARG A 130 0.04 -11.43 -6.94
CA ARG A 130 -0.16 -12.57 -6.05
C ARG A 130 0.67 -12.35 -4.79
N VAL A 131 0.02 -12.43 -3.64
CA VAL A 131 0.65 -12.29 -2.32
C VAL A 131 0.54 -13.61 -1.60
N GLU A 132 1.68 -14.18 -1.21
CA GLU A 132 1.79 -15.42 -0.45
C GLU A 132 2.40 -15.12 0.91
N THR A 133 1.79 -15.64 1.96
CA THR A 133 2.17 -15.34 3.35
C THR A 133 2.21 -16.61 4.18
N PRO A 134 3.12 -16.75 5.15
CA PRO A 134 3.17 -17.92 6.02
C PRO A 134 1.99 -17.99 7.01
N GLU A 135 1.39 -16.83 7.31
CA GLU A 135 0.21 -16.69 8.16
C GLU A 135 -0.71 -15.65 7.56
N SER A 136 -2.01 -15.92 7.57
CA SER A 136 -2.98 -14.94 7.08
C SER A 136 -2.99 -13.69 7.95
N PHE A 137 -3.13 -12.54 7.33
CA PHE A 137 -3.27 -11.26 8.01
C PHE A 137 -4.43 -10.44 7.38
N PRO A 138 -4.99 -9.49 8.14
CA PRO A 138 -6.12 -8.70 7.65
C PRO A 138 -5.71 -7.77 6.51
N TRP A 139 -6.66 -7.58 5.60
CA TRP A 139 -6.59 -6.62 4.50
C TRP A 139 -7.60 -5.50 4.70
N SER A 140 -7.35 -4.38 4.05
CA SER A 140 -8.31 -3.31 3.83
C SER A 140 -8.68 -3.26 2.35
N LEU A 141 -9.97 -3.35 2.04
CA LEU A 141 -10.49 -3.18 0.69
C LEU A 141 -11.40 -1.95 0.69
N ASP A 142 -10.98 -0.90 -0.01
CA ASP A 142 -11.70 0.40 -0.07
C ASP A 142 -12.01 0.99 1.32
N GLY A 143 -11.11 0.78 2.29
CA GLY A 143 -11.26 1.22 3.67
C GLY A 143 -12.02 0.26 4.59
N GLU A 144 -12.55 -0.85 4.08
CA GLU A 144 -13.25 -1.85 4.87
C GLU A 144 -12.37 -3.07 5.18
N TYR A 145 -12.60 -3.67 6.34
CA TYR A 145 -11.94 -4.91 6.73
C TYR A 145 -12.25 -6.06 5.78
N ALA A 146 -11.22 -6.79 5.40
CA ALA A 146 -11.33 -8.07 4.73
C ALA A 146 -10.41 -9.07 5.41
N GLN A 147 -10.91 -10.27 5.65
CA GLN A 147 -10.07 -11.35 6.12
C GLN A 147 -9.13 -11.77 4.99
N GLY A 148 -7.84 -11.83 5.29
CA GLY A 148 -6.85 -12.36 4.38
C GLY A 148 -6.82 -13.88 4.39
N GLU A 149 -6.19 -14.41 3.36
CA GLU A 149 -5.83 -15.82 3.22
C GLU A 149 -4.31 -15.91 3.07
N GLU A 150 -3.74 -17.11 3.18
CA GLU A 150 -2.29 -17.33 2.96
C GLU A 150 -1.87 -17.02 1.52
N VAL A 151 -2.82 -17.08 0.60
CA VAL A 151 -2.64 -16.72 -0.82
C VAL A 151 -3.76 -15.78 -1.24
N VAL A 152 -3.39 -14.57 -1.65
CA VAL A 152 -4.31 -13.55 -2.16
C VAL A 152 -3.93 -13.22 -3.59
N GLU A 153 -4.88 -13.32 -4.51
CA GLU A 153 -4.72 -12.93 -5.91
C GLU A 153 -5.57 -11.68 -6.21
N ILE A 154 -4.93 -10.67 -6.79
CA ILE A 154 -5.54 -9.41 -7.18
C ILE A 154 -5.36 -9.26 -8.69
N VAL A 155 -6.47 -9.12 -9.42
CA VAL A 155 -6.48 -9.02 -10.89
C VAL A 155 -7.27 -7.80 -11.32
N ASN A 156 -6.65 -6.94 -12.14
CA ASN A 156 -7.33 -5.81 -12.75
C ASN A 156 -8.33 -6.31 -13.82
N ARG A 157 -9.57 -5.86 -13.68
CA ARG A 157 -10.63 -6.13 -14.65
C ARG A 157 -11.00 -4.83 -15.35
N GLN A 158 -10.17 -4.41 -16.27
CA GLN A 158 -10.31 -3.18 -17.04
C GLN A 158 -11.74 -2.96 -17.57
N ARG A 159 -12.25 -1.73 -17.46
CA ARG A 159 -13.55 -1.29 -17.99
C ARG A 159 -14.77 -2.07 -17.54
N ARG A 160 -14.73 -2.62 -16.32
CA ARG A 160 -15.89 -3.33 -15.72
C ARG A 160 -16.89 -2.38 -15.08
N LEU A 161 -16.50 -1.14 -14.80
CA LEU A 161 -17.37 -0.11 -14.26
C LEU A 161 -17.51 1.02 -15.28
N THR A 162 -18.72 1.51 -15.46
CA THR A 162 -19.04 2.70 -16.24
C THR A 162 -19.72 3.68 -15.30
N PHE A 163 -19.16 4.87 -15.15
CA PHE A 163 -19.80 5.96 -14.44
C PHE A 163 -20.68 6.75 -15.40
N LEU A 164 -21.93 6.96 -15.05
CA LEU A 164 -22.82 7.88 -15.74
C LEU A 164 -22.64 9.25 -15.09
N LEU A 165 -22.18 10.22 -15.87
CA LEU A 165 -22.00 11.61 -15.46
C LEU A 165 -23.29 12.40 -15.70
#